data_d99690318d104dee81f43e03717d2de9
#
_entry.id   d99690318d104dee81f43e03717d2de9
#
_cell.length_a   1.000
_cell.length_b   1.000
_cell.length_c   1.000
_cell.angle_alpha   90.00
_cell.angle_beta   90.00
_cell.angle_gamma   90.00
#
_symmetry.space_group_name_H-M   'P 1'
#
loop_
_entity.id
_entity.type
_entity.pdbx_description
1 polymer ?
#
loop_
_entity_poly.entity_id
_entity_poly.type
_entity_poly.pdbx_seq_one_letter_code
_entity_poly.pdbx_strand_id
1 'polypeptide(L)'
;MKTDWIATFLGPWSSTLCLGSVLLRLATSLVLSAIIGCERSSKRHSAGLRTFILVSLAGTGTMLIDQYLMSQFSVPVPLLSAGAVIGTATISSNSILYSSKSQIKGLTTSVGLWCCAVVGMSLGAGFYTLSLGLFASMLACMSGLPMLEKILKDRSNHFEVHLELKNKSDLPDFVSTVRALGIRIDDIESNPAYLNSGISVFSVSFTVASKELKQYKKHEDIINALRSLDYVYHIDEM
;
A
#
# COMPACT_ATOMS: atom_id res chain seq x y z
N MET A 1 -6.16 31.40 -11.41
CA MET A 1 -5.50 30.87 -10.20
C MET A 1 -4.23 31.66 -9.99
N LYS A 2 -4.04 32.27 -8.83
CA LYS A 2 -2.83 33.04 -8.51
C LYS A 2 -1.64 32.09 -8.62
N THR A 3 -0.55 32.62 -9.16
CA THR A 3 0.72 31.94 -9.46
C THR A 3 1.12 30.93 -8.38
N ASP A 4 1.53 29.72 -8.81
CA ASP A 4 2.11 28.70 -7.93
C ASP A 4 3.26 29.33 -7.12
N TRP A 5 3.23 29.16 -5.79
CA TRP A 5 4.16 29.85 -4.89
C TRP A 5 5.62 29.45 -5.15
N ILE A 6 5.86 28.17 -5.44
CA ILE A 6 7.18 27.66 -5.77
C ILE A 6 7.64 28.15 -7.15
N ALA A 7 6.71 28.18 -8.12
CA ALA A 7 7.01 28.72 -9.43
C ALA A 7 7.38 30.22 -9.35
N THR A 8 6.73 30.98 -8.48
CA THR A 8 7.05 32.39 -8.23
C THR A 8 8.46 32.56 -7.63
N PHE A 9 8.84 31.67 -6.71
CA PHE A 9 10.19 31.67 -6.10
C PHE A 9 11.28 31.30 -7.10
N LEU A 10 11.02 30.33 -7.98
CA LEU A 10 11.94 29.87 -9.03
C LEU A 10 12.09 30.91 -10.18
N GLY A 11 11.12 31.82 -10.30
CA GLY A 11 11.10 32.84 -11.34
C GLY A 11 10.23 32.49 -12.55
N PRO A 12 9.96 33.49 -13.42
CA PRO A 12 9.02 33.35 -14.55
C PRO A 12 9.35 32.24 -15.54
N TRP A 13 10.63 31.90 -15.68
CA TRP A 13 11.10 30.86 -16.61
C TRP A 13 10.58 29.47 -16.24
N SER A 14 10.31 29.22 -14.95
CA SER A 14 9.82 27.91 -14.49
C SER A 14 8.39 27.61 -14.92
N SER A 15 7.58 28.65 -15.14
CA SER A 15 6.18 28.55 -15.57
C SER A 15 6.04 28.46 -17.10
N THR A 16 7.03 28.93 -17.85
CA THR A 16 7.01 28.93 -19.33
C THR A 16 7.61 27.65 -19.88
N LEU A 17 7.19 27.21 -21.08
CA LEU A 17 7.80 26.09 -21.79
C LEU A 17 9.12 26.53 -22.40
N CYS A 18 10.21 26.37 -21.64
CA CYS A 18 11.58 26.54 -22.11
C CYS A 18 12.41 25.32 -21.77
N LEU A 19 13.55 25.13 -22.41
CA LEU A 19 14.42 23.96 -22.17
C LEU A 19 14.75 23.79 -20.68
N GLY A 20 15.06 24.91 -19.99
CA GLY A 20 15.37 24.88 -18.56
C GLY A 20 14.18 24.38 -17.70
N SER A 21 12.96 24.85 -17.97
CA SER A 21 11.77 24.41 -17.24
C SER A 21 11.42 22.94 -17.51
N VAL A 22 11.57 22.49 -18.75
CA VAL A 22 11.35 21.08 -19.12
C VAL A 22 12.33 20.17 -18.37
N LEU A 23 13.62 20.51 -18.38
CA LEU A 23 14.63 19.74 -17.66
C LEU A 23 14.40 19.76 -16.15
N LEU A 24 14.03 20.91 -15.57
CA LEU A 24 13.71 21.02 -14.15
C LEU A 24 12.53 20.11 -13.77
N ARG A 25 11.44 20.14 -14.53
CA ARG A 25 10.24 19.34 -14.28
C ARG A 25 10.52 17.84 -14.39
N LEU A 26 11.26 17.41 -15.40
CA LEU A 26 11.67 16.02 -15.56
C LEU A 26 12.64 15.57 -14.45
N ALA A 27 13.62 16.38 -14.09
CA ALA A 27 14.55 16.06 -13.00
C ALA A 27 13.84 15.97 -11.64
N THR A 28 12.93 16.91 -11.36
CA THR A 28 12.13 16.89 -10.12
C THR A 28 11.22 15.67 -10.09
N SER A 29 10.57 15.32 -11.20
CA SER A 29 9.75 14.13 -11.34
C SER A 29 10.55 12.86 -11.05
N LEU A 30 11.76 12.76 -11.63
CA LEU A 30 12.66 11.64 -11.38
C LEU A 30 13.04 11.53 -9.90
N VAL A 31 13.42 12.63 -9.25
CA VAL A 31 13.86 12.64 -7.85
C VAL A 31 12.70 12.26 -6.92
N LEU A 32 11.52 12.89 -7.05
CA LEU A 32 10.38 12.61 -6.18
C LEU A 32 9.90 11.17 -6.33
N SER A 33 9.78 10.68 -7.56
CA SER A 33 9.37 9.30 -7.80
C SER A 33 10.42 8.27 -7.37
N ALA A 34 11.72 8.62 -7.46
CA ALA A 34 12.78 7.76 -6.95
C ALA A 34 12.70 7.58 -5.43
N ILE A 35 12.39 8.63 -4.68
CA ILE A 35 12.22 8.56 -3.22
C ILE A 35 11.11 7.56 -2.87
N ILE A 36 9.94 7.66 -3.52
CA ILE A 36 8.83 6.73 -3.31
C ILE A 36 9.23 5.31 -3.74
N GLY A 37 9.85 5.19 -4.91
CA GLY A 37 10.25 3.90 -5.46
C GLY A 37 11.31 3.18 -4.61
N CYS A 38 12.25 3.92 -3.99
CA CYS A 38 13.22 3.38 -3.04
C CYS A 38 12.53 2.82 -1.80
N GLU A 39 11.58 3.55 -1.25
CA GLU A 39 10.79 3.12 -0.09
C GLU A 39 10.02 1.83 -0.40
N ARG A 40 9.36 1.75 -1.56
CA ARG A 40 8.64 0.55 -2.01
C ARG A 40 9.56 -0.63 -2.26
N SER A 41 10.71 -0.39 -2.89
CA SER A 41 11.70 -1.41 -3.17
C SER A 41 12.32 -2.00 -1.89
N SER A 42 12.62 -1.16 -0.89
CA SER A 42 13.18 -1.61 0.39
C SER A 42 12.22 -2.50 1.19
N LYS A 43 10.91 -2.29 1.04
CA LYS A 43 9.85 -3.10 1.68
C LYS A 43 9.38 -4.29 0.83
N ARG A 44 10.08 -4.62 -0.27
CA ARG A 44 9.80 -5.76 -1.17
C ARG A 44 8.38 -5.80 -1.74
N HIS A 45 7.82 -4.64 -2.07
CA HIS A 45 6.53 -4.56 -2.76
C HIS A 45 6.63 -4.99 -4.23
N SER A 46 5.48 -5.30 -4.85
CA SER A 46 5.40 -5.79 -6.24
C SER A 46 5.89 -4.79 -7.29
N ALA A 47 5.75 -3.48 -7.06
CA ALA A 47 6.32 -2.41 -7.89
C ALA A 47 7.35 -1.61 -7.08
N GLY A 48 8.53 -1.38 -7.66
CA GLY A 48 9.67 -0.74 -7.03
C GLY A 48 10.18 0.49 -7.79
N LEU A 49 11.44 0.82 -7.57
CA LEU A 49 12.10 2.04 -8.04
C LEU A 49 11.85 2.36 -9.52
N ARG A 50 12.13 1.41 -10.41
CA ARG A 50 12.02 1.63 -11.86
C ARG A 50 10.60 1.95 -12.30
N THR A 51 9.63 1.23 -11.76
CA THR A 51 8.21 1.38 -12.14
C THR A 51 7.68 2.75 -11.74
N PHE A 52 7.95 3.20 -10.51
CA PHE A 52 7.52 4.51 -10.03
C PHE A 52 8.16 5.66 -10.82
N ILE A 53 9.47 5.57 -11.13
CA ILE A 53 10.15 6.56 -11.96
C ILE A 53 9.52 6.64 -13.35
N LEU A 54 9.36 5.51 -14.03
CA LEU A 54 8.83 5.48 -15.39
C LEU A 54 7.41 6.03 -15.47
N VAL A 55 6.55 5.69 -14.51
CA VAL A 55 5.17 6.17 -14.44
C VAL A 55 5.11 7.68 -14.21
N SER A 56 5.93 8.23 -13.32
CA SER A 56 5.99 9.66 -13.07
C SER A 56 6.53 10.44 -14.26
N LEU A 57 7.61 9.94 -14.88
CA LEU A 57 8.18 10.56 -16.10
C LEU A 57 7.20 10.53 -17.26
N ALA A 58 6.46 9.42 -17.44
CA ALA A 58 5.41 9.34 -18.46
C ALA A 58 4.31 10.38 -18.22
N GLY A 59 3.83 10.52 -16.96
CA GLY A 59 2.88 11.56 -16.59
C GLY A 59 3.40 12.98 -16.83
N THR A 60 4.66 13.24 -16.47
CA THR A 60 5.29 14.55 -16.71
C THR A 60 5.41 14.83 -18.20
N GLY A 61 5.89 13.84 -18.98
CA GLY A 61 6.08 13.97 -20.43
C GLY A 61 4.77 14.20 -21.19
N THR A 62 3.72 13.45 -20.88
CA THR A 62 2.41 13.63 -21.52
C THR A 62 1.84 15.01 -21.26
N MET A 63 1.95 15.53 -20.04
CA MET A 63 1.47 16.87 -19.73
C MET A 63 2.32 17.98 -20.38
N LEU A 64 3.62 17.79 -20.50
CA LEU A 64 4.49 18.72 -21.25
C LEU A 64 4.13 18.77 -22.75
N ILE A 65 3.84 17.60 -23.34
CA ILE A 65 3.42 17.52 -24.75
C ILE A 65 2.05 18.19 -24.92
N ASP A 66 1.10 17.93 -24.01
CA ASP A 66 -0.21 18.62 -24.06
C ASP A 66 -0.08 20.13 -23.98
N GLN A 67 0.76 20.64 -23.07
CA GLN A 67 1.01 22.10 -23.00
C GLN A 67 1.61 22.66 -24.31
N TYR A 68 2.53 21.90 -24.92
CA TYR A 68 3.10 22.29 -26.22
C TYR A 68 2.01 22.33 -27.30
N LEU A 69 1.20 21.28 -27.43
CA LEU A 69 0.10 21.21 -28.41
C LEU A 69 -0.93 22.30 -28.19
N MET A 70 -1.32 22.56 -26.94
CA MET A 70 -2.24 23.65 -26.59
C MET A 70 -1.71 25.03 -26.98
N SER A 71 -0.39 25.24 -26.86
CA SER A 71 0.24 26.51 -27.21
C SER A 71 0.40 26.71 -28.73
N GLN A 72 0.66 25.64 -29.48
CA GLN A 72 0.93 25.70 -30.90
C GLN A 72 -0.32 25.58 -31.78
N PHE A 73 -1.24 24.72 -31.40
CA PHE A 73 -2.40 24.33 -32.22
C PHE A 73 -3.74 24.80 -31.66
N SER A 74 -3.75 25.61 -30.60
CA SER A 74 -4.97 26.07 -29.93
C SER A 74 -5.92 24.92 -29.54
N VAL A 75 -5.37 23.77 -29.20
CA VAL A 75 -6.13 22.61 -28.67
C VAL A 75 -6.65 23.00 -27.29
N PRO A 76 -7.97 23.00 -27.06
CA PRO A 76 -8.52 23.59 -25.84
C PRO A 76 -8.41 22.73 -24.57
N VAL A 77 -7.99 21.45 -24.73
CA VAL A 77 -7.98 20.46 -23.61
C VAL A 77 -6.76 19.55 -23.69
N PRO A 78 -6.24 19.09 -22.53
CA PRO A 78 -5.11 18.16 -22.42
C PRO A 78 -5.57 16.73 -22.74
N LEU A 79 -5.48 16.30 -23.98
CA LEU A 79 -5.98 15.01 -24.47
C LEU A 79 -5.04 13.86 -24.12
N LEU A 80 -3.71 14.06 -24.25
CA LEU A 80 -2.74 13.00 -23.97
C LEU A 80 -2.68 12.67 -22.47
N SER A 81 -2.75 13.70 -21.62
CA SER A 81 -2.80 13.51 -20.17
C SER A 81 -4.05 12.80 -19.74
N ALA A 82 -5.22 13.09 -20.34
CA ALA A 82 -6.46 12.37 -20.07
C ALA A 82 -6.32 10.89 -20.44
N GLY A 83 -5.76 10.59 -21.62
CA GLY A 83 -5.45 9.22 -22.04
C GLY A 83 -4.44 8.52 -21.11
N ALA A 84 -3.41 9.26 -20.66
CA ALA A 84 -2.40 8.73 -19.74
C ALA A 84 -2.96 8.37 -18.36
N VAL A 85 -3.95 9.13 -17.84
CA VAL A 85 -4.65 8.78 -16.59
C VAL A 85 -5.33 7.42 -16.71
N ILE A 86 -6.05 7.18 -17.81
CA ILE A 86 -6.74 5.91 -18.08
C ILE A 86 -5.73 4.77 -18.28
N GLY A 87 -4.69 5.02 -19.10
CA GLY A 87 -3.62 4.06 -19.36
C GLY A 87 -2.87 3.65 -18.08
N THR A 88 -2.56 4.62 -17.22
CA THR A 88 -1.89 4.34 -15.94
C THR A 88 -2.81 3.56 -14.99
N ALA A 89 -4.10 3.86 -14.94
CA ALA A 89 -5.07 3.10 -14.16
C ALA A 89 -5.12 1.63 -14.62
N THR A 90 -5.09 1.39 -15.93
CA THR A 90 -5.07 0.04 -16.51
C THR A 90 -3.77 -0.71 -16.16
N ILE A 91 -2.61 -0.06 -16.30
CA ILE A 91 -1.31 -0.66 -15.96
C ILE A 91 -1.24 -0.97 -14.47
N SER A 92 -1.67 -0.03 -13.63
CA SER A 92 -1.61 -0.18 -12.18
C SER A 92 -2.55 -1.28 -11.67
N SER A 93 -3.69 -1.50 -12.30
CA SER A 93 -4.61 -2.57 -11.94
C SER A 93 -3.99 -3.96 -12.08
N ASN A 94 -3.04 -4.14 -12.99
CA ASN A 94 -2.28 -5.39 -13.15
C ASN A 94 -1.34 -5.71 -11.97
N SER A 95 -1.13 -4.76 -11.06
CA SER A 95 -0.36 -4.98 -9.83
C SER A 95 -1.19 -5.64 -8.72
N ILE A 96 -2.50 -5.77 -8.93
CA ILE A 96 -3.42 -6.40 -7.99
C ILE A 96 -3.38 -7.92 -8.22
N LEU A 97 -3.05 -8.65 -7.17
CA LEU A 97 -2.98 -10.10 -7.17
C LEU A 97 -4.06 -10.67 -6.26
N TYR A 98 -4.81 -11.61 -6.78
CA TYR A 98 -5.77 -12.41 -6.01
C TYR A 98 -5.05 -13.62 -5.43
N SER A 99 -5.03 -13.74 -4.10
CA SER A 99 -4.51 -14.92 -3.42
C SER A 99 -5.62 -15.96 -3.27
N SER A 100 -5.24 -17.24 -3.26
CA SER A 100 -6.14 -18.37 -2.98
C SER A 100 -6.87 -18.29 -1.63
N LYS A 101 -6.41 -17.42 -0.74
CA LYS A 101 -7.02 -17.14 0.59
C LYS A 101 -7.99 -15.95 0.56
N SER A 102 -8.64 -15.63 -0.54
CA SER A 102 -9.56 -14.49 -0.69
C SER A 102 -8.95 -13.11 -0.34
N GLN A 103 -7.63 -13.04 -0.22
CA GLN A 103 -6.92 -11.79 0.07
C GLN A 103 -6.50 -11.09 -1.22
N ILE A 104 -6.80 -9.81 -1.31
CA ILE A 104 -6.35 -8.94 -2.40
C ILE A 104 -5.02 -8.32 -2.00
N LYS A 105 -3.94 -8.66 -2.71
CA LYS A 105 -2.59 -8.09 -2.52
C LYS A 105 -2.28 -7.08 -3.61
N GLY A 106 -1.47 -6.06 -3.29
CA GLY A 106 -1.00 -5.07 -4.27
C GLY A 106 -1.93 -3.89 -4.50
N LEU A 107 -3.07 -3.78 -3.79
CA LEU A 107 -4.02 -2.67 -3.95
C LEU A 107 -3.36 -1.31 -3.67
N THR A 108 -2.66 -1.18 -2.55
CA THR A 108 -1.92 0.05 -2.19
C THR A 108 -0.85 0.39 -3.23
N THR A 109 -0.15 -0.62 -3.77
CA THR A 109 0.86 -0.42 -4.82
C THR A 109 0.21 0.08 -6.11
N SER A 110 -0.93 -0.49 -6.50
CA SER A 110 -1.70 -0.07 -7.67
C SER A 110 -2.13 1.39 -7.57
N VAL A 111 -2.79 1.77 -6.48
CA VAL A 111 -3.22 3.15 -6.22
C VAL A 111 -2.00 4.08 -6.16
N GLY A 112 -0.91 3.64 -5.54
CA GLY A 112 0.33 4.41 -5.45
C GLY A 112 0.96 4.72 -6.82
N LEU A 113 0.97 3.78 -7.75
CA LEU A 113 1.42 4.02 -9.12
C LEU A 113 0.56 5.07 -9.82
N TRP A 114 -0.75 4.97 -9.68
CA TRP A 114 -1.66 5.95 -10.26
C TRP A 114 -1.45 7.35 -9.66
N CYS A 115 -1.34 7.47 -8.34
CA CYS A 115 -1.01 8.74 -7.66
C CYS A 115 0.33 9.31 -8.13
N CYS A 116 1.35 8.45 -8.34
CA CYS A 116 2.66 8.87 -8.83
C CYS A 116 2.60 9.46 -10.25
N ALA A 117 1.73 8.93 -11.12
CA ALA A 117 1.47 9.52 -12.42
C ALA A 117 0.87 10.94 -12.29
N VAL A 118 -0.10 11.12 -11.38
CA VAL A 118 -0.72 12.43 -11.12
C VAL A 118 0.28 13.43 -10.56
N VAL A 119 1.21 13.00 -9.69
CA VAL A 119 2.35 13.83 -9.23
C VAL A 119 3.20 14.26 -10.43
N GLY A 120 3.53 13.34 -11.33
CA GLY A 120 4.25 13.65 -12.56
C GLY A 120 3.51 14.64 -13.45
N MET A 121 2.21 14.44 -13.68
CA MET A 121 1.38 15.35 -14.48
C MET A 121 1.31 16.76 -13.89
N SER A 122 1.19 16.88 -12.56
CA SER A 122 1.20 18.19 -11.89
C SER A 122 2.54 18.92 -12.06
N LEU A 123 3.66 18.20 -12.04
CA LEU A 123 4.97 18.75 -12.37
C LEU A 123 5.03 19.18 -13.83
N GLY A 124 4.57 18.33 -14.74
CA GLY A 124 4.46 18.64 -16.16
C GLY A 124 3.64 19.91 -16.43
N ALA A 125 2.59 20.12 -15.67
CA ALA A 125 1.75 21.32 -15.72
C ALA A 125 2.44 22.57 -15.15
N GLY A 126 3.53 22.41 -14.39
CA GLY A 126 4.19 23.51 -13.68
C GLY A 126 3.56 23.85 -12.33
N PHE A 127 2.70 22.99 -11.79
CA PHE A 127 2.12 23.11 -10.46
C PHE A 127 3.00 22.46 -9.40
N TYR A 128 4.13 23.09 -9.09
CA TYR A 128 5.14 22.54 -8.17
C TYR A 128 4.60 22.39 -6.74
N THR A 129 3.85 23.38 -6.23
CA THR A 129 3.27 23.32 -4.89
C THR A 129 2.27 22.17 -4.76
N LEU A 130 1.40 21.99 -5.76
CA LEU A 130 0.46 20.85 -5.78
C LEU A 130 1.20 19.53 -5.85
N SER A 131 2.20 19.42 -6.69
CA SER A 131 2.99 18.21 -6.85
C SER A 131 3.72 17.80 -5.57
N LEU A 132 4.36 18.76 -4.87
CA LEU A 132 5.01 18.49 -3.59
C LEU A 132 3.99 18.15 -2.49
N GLY A 133 2.82 18.77 -2.48
CA GLY A 133 1.73 18.44 -1.56
C GLY A 133 1.23 17.01 -1.78
N LEU A 134 0.97 16.62 -3.02
CA LEU A 134 0.56 15.25 -3.38
C LEU A 134 1.67 14.23 -3.03
N PHE A 135 2.92 14.55 -3.35
CA PHE A 135 4.05 13.71 -3.01
C PHE A 135 4.18 13.50 -1.49
N ALA A 136 4.12 14.59 -0.70
CA ALA A 136 4.22 14.51 0.76
C ALA A 136 3.07 13.70 1.36
N SER A 137 1.83 13.92 0.88
CA SER A 137 0.65 13.16 1.31
C SER A 137 0.78 11.68 0.96
N MET A 138 1.23 11.37 -0.26
CA MET A 138 1.46 10.00 -0.71
C MET A 138 2.52 9.31 0.14
N LEU A 139 3.65 9.98 0.39
CA LEU A 139 4.73 9.43 1.22
C LEU A 139 4.27 9.21 2.67
N ALA A 140 3.51 10.16 3.24
CA ALA A 140 2.92 10.02 4.57
C ALA A 140 1.97 8.82 4.65
N CYS A 141 1.10 8.63 3.65
CA CYS A 141 0.21 7.48 3.60
C CYS A 141 0.96 6.16 3.48
N MET A 142 1.97 6.09 2.61
CA MET A 142 2.67 4.84 2.32
C MET A 142 3.68 4.43 3.41
N SER A 143 4.30 5.41 4.07
CA SER A 143 5.36 5.15 5.06
C SER A 143 4.90 5.37 6.50
N GLY A 144 4.01 6.34 6.73
CA GLY A 144 3.55 6.73 8.06
C GLY A 144 2.36 5.90 8.56
N LEU A 145 1.35 5.68 7.71
CA LEU A 145 0.14 4.95 8.13
C LEU A 145 0.40 3.49 8.55
N PRO A 146 1.31 2.72 7.96
CA PRO A 146 1.58 1.36 8.42
C PRO A 146 2.00 1.27 9.89
N MET A 147 2.71 2.30 10.39
CA MET A 147 3.06 2.37 11.82
C MET A 147 1.81 2.59 12.69
N LEU A 148 0.90 3.46 12.23
CA LEU A 148 -0.38 3.71 12.91
C LEU A 148 -1.29 2.47 12.83
N GLU A 149 -1.37 1.82 11.69
CA GLU A 149 -2.12 0.57 11.50
C GLU A 149 -1.67 -0.52 12.47
N LYS A 150 -0.35 -0.68 12.66
CA LYS A 150 0.19 -1.62 13.63
C LYS A 150 -0.28 -1.30 15.05
N ILE A 151 -0.22 -0.03 15.49
CA ILE A 151 -0.68 0.38 16.82
C ILE A 151 -2.19 0.15 17.00
N LEU A 152 -2.98 0.37 15.94
CA LEU A 152 -4.42 0.14 15.95
C LEU A 152 -4.75 -1.36 15.95
N LYS A 153 -3.99 -2.17 15.18
CA LYS A 153 -4.14 -3.62 15.13
C LYS A 153 -3.85 -4.22 16.50
N ASP A 154 -2.75 -3.85 17.15
CA ASP A 154 -2.37 -4.33 18.49
C ASP A 154 -3.43 -4.00 19.58
N ARG A 155 -4.29 -3.02 19.31
CA ARG A 155 -5.42 -2.65 20.19
C ARG A 155 -6.77 -3.18 19.73
N SER A 156 -6.83 -3.85 18.61
CA SER A 156 -8.06 -4.44 18.10
C SER A 156 -8.52 -5.59 18.99
N ASN A 157 -9.83 -5.83 19.06
CA ASN A 157 -10.36 -7.03 19.69
C ASN A 157 -10.39 -8.22 18.71
N HIS A 158 -10.00 -7.99 17.45
CA HIS A 158 -10.06 -8.98 16.38
C HIS A 158 -8.66 -9.18 15.82
N PHE A 159 -8.20 -10.42 15.78
CA PHE A 159 -6.88 -10.78 15.26
C PHE A 159 -6.90 -12.19 14.64
N GLU A 160 -5.99 -12.43 13.72
CA GLU A 160 -5.85 -13.69 13.01
C GLU A 160 -4.53 -14.35 13.39
N VAL A 161 -4.54 -15.67 13.60
CA VAL A 161 -3.35 -16.43 13.92
C VAL A 161 -3.11 -17.56 12.92
N HIS A 162 -1.84 -17.81 12.65
CA HIS A 162 -1.35 -19.03 12.03
C HIS A 162 -1.19 -20.08 13.11
N LEU A 163 -1.93 -21.17 13.03
CA LEU A 163 -1.97 -22.26 14.01
C LEU A 163 -1.47 -23.55 13.38
N GLU A 164 -0.47 -24.16 13.97
CA GLU A 164 0.01 -25.50 13.62
C GLU A 164 -0.28 -26.45 14.78
N LEU A 165 -1.06 -27.50 14.53
CA LEU A 165 -1.38 -28.55 15.48
C LEU A 165 -0.57 -29.82 15.16
N LYS A 166 -0.19 -30.56 16.22
CA LYS A 166 0.50 -31.85 16.08
C LYS A 166 -0.36 -32.87 15.35
N ASN A 167 -1.67 -32.90 15.63
CA ASN A 167 -2.63 -33.76 14.96
C ASN A 167 -3.90 -32.96 14.61
N LYS A 168 -4.57 -33.36 13.54
CA LYS A 168 -5.85 -32.77 13.13
C LYS A 168 -6.97 -33.03 14.15
N SER A 169 -6.87 -34.12 14.90
CA SER A 169 -7.80 -34.50 15.97
C SER A 169 -7.81 -33.54 17.15
N ASP A 170 -6.76 -32.72 17.32
CA ASP A 170 -6.60 -31.83 18.46
C ASP A 170 -7.35 -30.47 18.25
N LEU A 171 -7.89 -30.24 17.04
CA LEU A 171 -8.63 -29.02 16.72
C LEU A 171 -9.87 -28.79 17.61
N PRO A 172 -10.73 -29.80 17.92
CA PRO A 172 -11.85 -29.62 18.85
C PRO A 172 -11.42 -29.20 20.25
N ASP A 173 -10.32 -29.76 20.76
CA ASP A 173 -9.77 -29.44 22.08
C ASP A 173 -9.22 -28.00 22.11
N PHE A 174 -8.54 -27.58 21.04
CA PHE A 174 -8.12 -26.20 20.86
C PHE A 174 -9.31 -25.23 20.85
N VAL A 175 -10.36 -25.52 20.08
CA VAL A 175 -11.59 -24.72 20.01
C VAL A 175 -12.26 -24.61 21.37
N SER A 176 -12.34 -25.70 22.13
CA SER A 176 -12.95 -25.70 23.46
C SER A 176 -12.15 -24.85 24.46
N THR A 177 -10.83 -24.95 24.42
CA THR A 177 -9.90 -24.17 25.27
C THR A 177 -10.01 -22.67 24.98
N VAL A 178 -9.98 -22.28 23.69
CA VAL A 178 -10.11 -20.89 23.28
C VAL A 178 -11.44 -20.28 23.71
N ARG A 179 -12.55 -21.05 23.59
CA ARG A 179 -13.88 -20.61 24.07
C ARG A 179 -13.95 -20.47 25.57
N ALA A 180 -13.31 -21.38 26.32
CA ALA A 180 -13.26 -21.31 27.78
C ALA A 180 -12.50 -20.08 28.28
N LEU A 181 -11.50 -19.59 27.49
CA LEU A 181 -10.80 -18.34 27.77
C LEU A 181 -11.64 -17.08 27.44
N GLY A 182 -12.86 -17.22 26.92
CA GLY A 182 -13.73 -16.09 26.56
C GLY A 182 -13.36 -15.44 25.23
N ILE A 183 -12.68 -16.18 24.35
CA ILE A 183 -12.34 -15.76 22.99
C ILE A 183 -13.33 -16.45 22.03
N ARG A 184 -13.98 -15.68 21.18
CA ARG A 184 -14.83 -16.19 20.12
C ARG A 184 -14.00 -16.49 18.89
N ILE A 185 -14.18 -17.65 18.31
CA ILE A 185 -13.62 -18.02 17.03
C ILE A 185 -14.63 -17.61 15.97
N ASP A 186 -14.21 -16.77 15.03
CA ASP A 186 -15.06 -16.28 13.95
C ASP A 186 -14.93 -17.15 12.71
N ASP A 187 -13.70 -17.60 12.38
CA ASP A 187 -13.44 -18.47 11.24
C ASP A 187 -12.25 -19.39 11.48
N ILE A 188 -12.25 -20.55 10.83
CA ILE A 188 -11.14 -21.52 10.81
C ILE A 188 -10.95 -22.02 9.38
N GLU A 189 -9.86 -21.61 8.76
CA GLU A 189 -9.45 -22.07 7.43
C GLU A 189 -8.32 -23.09 7.51
N SER A 190 -8.49 -24.26 6.89
CA SER A 190 -7.43 -25.25 6.76
C SER A 190 -6.51 -24.92 5.59
N ASN A 191 -5.20 -24.96 5.78
CA ASN A 191 -4.24 -24.74 4.72
C ASN A 191 -3.90 -26.08 3.99
N PRO A 192 -4.41 -26.30 2.76
CA PRO A 192 -4.24 -27.56 2.05
C PRO A 192 -2.79 -27.83 1.61
N ALA A 193 -1.92 -26.83 1.61
CA ALA A 193 -0.52 -26.99 1.20
C ALA A 193 0.28 -27.95 2.13
N TYR A 194 -0.22 -28.23 3.33
CA TYR A 194 0.45 -29.05 4.34
C TYR A 194 -0.24 -30.39 4.60
N LEU A 195 -1.18 -30.80 3.76
CA LEU A 195 -1.98 -32.03 3.95
C LEU A 195 -1.18 -33.33 4.10
N ASN A 196 0.10 -33.36 3.70
CA ASN A 196 0.98 -34.55 3.77
C ASN A 196 2.23 -34.34 4.62
N SER A 197 2.33 -33.25 5.39
CA SER A 197 3.53 -32.91 6.17
C SER A 197 3.55 -33.51 7.58
N GLY A 198 2.48 -34.18 8.00
CA GLY A 198 2.32 -34.67 9.39
C GLY A 198 1.89 -33.60 10.38
N ILE A 199 1.77 -32.34 9.96
CA ILE A 199 1.31 -31.21 10.76
C ILE A 199 0.02 -30.68 10.14
N SER A 200 -0.95 -30.30 10.98
CA SER A 200 -2.20 -29.69 10.54
C SER A 200 -2.14 -28.19 10.73
N VAL A 201 -2.18 -27.45 9.61
CA VAL A 201 -2.02 -25.99 9.59
C VAL A 201 -3.36 -25.31 9.35
N PHE A 202 -3.69 -24.34 10.21
CA PHE A 202 -4.93 -23.58 10.15
C PHE A 202 -4.64 -22.08 10.24
N SER A 203 -5.46 -21.28 9.58
CA SER A 203 -5.61 -19.83 9.85
C SER A 203 -6.88 -19.68 10.69
N VAL A 204 -6.77 -19.08 11.85
CA VAL A 204 -7.91 -18.95 12.79
C VAL A 204 -8.11 -17.48 13.12
N SER A 205 -9.32 -16.98 12.88
CA SER A 205 -9.71 -15.61 13.23
C SER A 205 -10.40 -15.57 14.58
N PHE A 206 -9.92 -14.71 15.47
CA PHE A 206 -10.41 -14.55 16.82
C PHE A 206 -11.05 -13.19 17.08
N THR A 207 -12.09 -13.18 17.91
CA THR A 207 -12.61 -11.96 18.54
C THR A 207 -12.60 -12.13 20.06
N VAL A 208 -11.88 -11.25 20.74
CA VAL A 208 -11.85 -11.22 22.20
C VAL A 208 -13.21 -10.73 22.71
N ALA A 209 -14.02 -11.63 23.27
CA ALA A 209 -15.36 -11.33 23.80
C ALA A 209 -15.34 -10.93 25.28
N SER A 210 -14.42 -11.50 26.08
CA SER A 210 -14.32 -11.24 27.52
C SER A 210 -13.88 -9.80 27.80
N LYS A 211 -14.60 -9.11 28.72
CA LYS A 211 -14.25 -7.76 29.17
C LYS A 211 -12.90 -7.72 29.91
N GLU A 212 -12.56 -8.77 30.61
CA GLU A 212 -11.32 -8.89 31.38
C GLU A 212 -10.11 -9.00 30.44
N LEU A 213 -10.21 -9.80 29.38
CA LEU A 213 -9.16 -9.92 28.38
C LEU A 213 -8.96 -8.62 27.58
N LYS A 214 -10.03 -7.90 27.28
CA LYS A 214 -9.97 -6.60 26.59
C LYS A 214 -9.19 -5.54 27.35
N GLN A 215 -9.21 -5.59 28.67
CA GLN A 215 -8.67 -4.51 29.51
C GLN A 215 -7.19 -4.72 29.88
N TYR A 216 -6.71 -5.96 29.91
CA TYR A 216 -5.41 -6.28 30.52
C TYR A 216 -4.44 -7.07 29.65
N LYS A 217 -4.85 -7.62 28.49
CA LYS A 217 -3.95 -8.48 27.71
C LYS A 217 -3.76 -7.98 26.27
N LYS A 218 -2.50 -7.89 25.89
CA LYS A 218 -2.09 -7.74 24.48
C LYS A 218 -2.31 -9.07 23.75
N HIS A 219 -2.47 -9.05 22.44
CA HIS A 219 -2.55 -10.26 21.60
C HIS A 219 -1.40 -11.23 21.90
N GLU A 220 -0.19 -10.69 22.08
CA GLU A 220 1.02 -11.46 22.40
C GLU A 220 0.87 -12.32 23.68
N ASP A 221 0.20 -11.80 24.72
CA ASP A 221 -0.03 -12.57 25.96
C ASP A 221 -1.00 -13.73 25.74
N ILE A 222 -2.02 -13.53 24.90
CA ILE A 222 -2.99 -14.57 24.53
C ILE A 222 -2.28 -15.64 23.69
N ILE A 223 -1.48 -15.24 22.71
CA ILE A 223 -0.74 -16.13 21.84
C ILE A 223 0.26 -16.97 22.65
N ASN A 224 0.98 -16.35 23.58
CA ASN A 224 1.91 -17.06 24.47
C ASN A 224 1.20 -18.08 25.37
N ALA A 225 0.02 -17.75 25.87
CA ALA A 225 -0.80 -18.69 26.64
C ALA A 225 -1.26 -19.87 25.76
N LEU A 226 -1.68 -19.63 24.53
CA LEU A 226 -2.08 -20.69 23.59
C LEU A 226 -0.89 -21.52 23.11
N ARG A 227 0.30 -20.92 23.00
CA ARG A 227 1.55 -21.63 22.63
C ARG A 227 1.99 -22.63 23.69
N SER A 228 1.60 -22.46 24.95
CA SER A 228 1.93 -23.38 26.05
C SER A 228 1.12 -24.66 26.06
N LEU A 229 0.14 -24.83 25.17
CA LEU A 229 -0.69 -26.02 25.07
C LEU A 229 0.09 -27.18 24.43
N ASP A 230 0.07 -28.35 25.00
CA ASP A 230 0.89 -29.50 24.60
C ASP A 230 0.65 -29.98 23.16
N TYR A 231 -0.55 -29.77 22.62
CA TYR A 231 -0.96 -30.17 21.27
C TYR A 231 -0.71 -29.07 20.22
N VAL A 232 -0.34 -27.87 20.64
CA VAL A 232 0.06 -26.79 19.72
C VAL A 232 1.53 -26.96 19.38
N TYR A 233 1.84 -27.04 18.07
CA TYR A 233 3.21 -27.09 17.58
C TYR A 233 3.77 -25.67 17.40
N HIS A 234 3.01 -24.80 16.76
CA HIS A 234 3.38 -23.40 16.55
C HIS A 234 2.13 -22.52 16.45
N ILE A 235 2.21 -21.30 16.96
CA ILE A 235 1.16 -20.28 16.84
C ILE A 235 1.79 -18.90 16.79
N ASP A 236 1.43 -18.13 15.75
CA ASP A 236 1.86 -16.74 15.56
C ASP A 236 0.73 -15.88 15.00
N GLU A 237 0.74 -14.57 15.31
CA GLU A 237 -0.17 -13.58 14.71
C GLU A 237 0.21 -13.30 13.26
N MET A 238 -0.82 -13.16 12.41
CA MET A 238 -0.66 -12.92 10.97
C MET A 238 -0.74 -11.44 10.61
#